data_14027cb30a1051cf1053b99c30a62fb8
#
_entry.id   14027cb30a1051cf1053b99c30a62fb8
#
_cell.length_a   1.000
_cell.length_b   1.000
_cell.length_c   1.000
_cell.angle_alpha   90.00
_cell.angle_beta   90.00
_cell.angle_gamma   90.00
#
_symmetry.space_group_name_H-M   'P 1'
#
loop_
_entity.id
_entity.type
_entity.pdbx_description
1 polymer ?
#
loop_
_entity_poly.entity_id
_entity_poly.type
_entity_poly.pdbx_seq_one_letter_code
_entity_poly.pdbx_strand_id
1 'polypeptide(L)'
;KAKVSPLPEIKPFPVVAYESVNLISPFAASRIEPDKRANSTGVGPRPDLNRRKEPLEAYPLESLKMVGSLMQGNSKQAIVQADKTVYQIKVGNYMGQNFGVVTNVTESEVTLKELVEDANGDWSERTSKLMLQERPQETKR
;
A
#
# COMPACT_ATOMS: atom_id res chain seq x y z
N LYS A 1 -13.82 25.92 -80.17
CA LYS A 1 -13.66 24.59 -79.48
C LYS A 1 -12.82 24.75 -78.26
N ALA A 2 -13.41 24.62 -77.10
CA ALA A 2 -12.69 24.64 -75.84
C ALA A 2 -11.79 23.40 -75.75
N LYS A 3 -10.47 23.64 -75.55
CA LYS A 3 -9.53 22.55 -75.23
C LYS A 3 -9.72 22.19 -73.76
N VAL A 4 -10.28 21.01 -73.58
CA VAL A 4 -10.37 20.46 -72.22
C VAL A 4 -8.98 19.88 -71.89
N SER A 5 -8.37 20.39 -70.82
CA SER A 5 -7.11 19.86 -70.31
C SER A 5 -7.36 18.43 -69.81
N PRO A 6 -6.46 17.49 -70.08
CA PRO A 6 -6.60 16.14 -69.55
C PRO A 6 -6.55 16.16 -68.03
N LEU A 7 -7.42 15.38 -67.44
CA LEU A 7 -7.45 15.21 -65.95
C LEU A 7 -6.09 14.70 -65.48
N PRO A 8 -5.58 15.18 -64.33
CA PRO A 8 -4.36 14.68 -63.78
C PRO A 8 -4.48 13.19 -63.45
N GLU A 9 -3.47 12.42 -63.80
CA GLU A 9 -3.41 11.00 -63.46
C GLU A 9 -3.44 10.81 -61.96
N ILE A 10 -4.41 10.06 -61.46
CA ILE A 10 -4.48 9.67 -60.06
C ILE A 10 -3.41 8.62 -59.82
N LYS A 11 -2.35 9.01 -59.14
CA LYS A 11 -1.35 8.04 -58.68
C LYS A 11 -1.92 7.28 -57.49
N PRO A 12 -2.08 5.95 -57.58
CA PRO A 12 -2.52 5.17 -56.40
C PRO A 12 -1.49 5.25 -55.33
N PHE A 13 -1.93 5.47 -54.10
CA PHE A 13 -1.05 5.42 -52.95
C PHE A 13 -0.47 4.00 -52.79
N PRO A 14 0.81 3.88 -52.40
CA PRO A 14 1.38 2.57 -52.15
C PRO A 14 0.60 1.89 -51.00
N VAL A 15 0.15 0.67 -51.28
CA VAL A 15 -0.48 -0.14 -50.22
C VAL A 15 0.59 -0.56 -49.23
N VAL A 16 0.55 0.01 -48.07
CA VAL A 16 1.39 -0.42 -46.95
C VAL A 16 0.73 -1.65 -46.35
N ALA A 17 1.43 -2.78 -46.41
CA ALA A 17 0.95 -3.99 -45.72
C ALA A 17 0.88 -3.77 -44.22
N TYR A 18 -0.27 -4.06 -43.65
CA TYR A 18 -0.46 -3.98 -42.20
C TYR A 18 0.21 -5.20 -41.52
N GLU A 19 1.44 -5.00 -41.08
CA GLU A 19 2.24 -6.04 -40.40
C GLU A 19 2.10 -5.99 -38.87
N SER A 20 0.88 -6.07 -38.41
CA SER A 20 0.63 -6.10 -36.94
C SER A 20 0.49 -7.51 -36.37
N VAL A 21 0.61 -8.53 -37.21
CA VAL A 21 0.40 -9.93 -36.79
C VAL A 21 1.42 -10.36 -35.72
N ASN A 22 2.60 -9.77 -35.75
CA ASN A 22 3.67 -10.05 -34.77
C ASN A 22 3.78 -9.02 -33.64
N LEU A 23 2.90 -8.01 -33.63
CA LEU A 23 2.89 -7.05 -32.57
C LEU A 23 2.02 -7.55 -31.41
N ILE A 24 2.53 -7.41 -30.20
CA ILE A 24 1.80 -7.73 -28.99
C ILE A 24 0.55 -6.83 -28.91
N SER A 25 -0.63 -7.44 -28.74
CA SER A 25 -1.87 -6.70 -28.59
C SER A 25 -1.74 -5.60 -27.53
N PRO A 26 -2.23 -4.37 -27.77
CA PRO A 26 -2.24 -3.31 -26.74
C PRO A 26 -3.07 -3.70 -25.50
N PHE A 27 -3.94 -4.71 -25.63
CA PHE A 27 -4.75 -5.25 -24.54
C PHE A 27 -4.19 -6.56 -23.94
N ALA A 28 -2.98 -6.97 -24.33
CA ALA A 28 -2.35 -8.14 -23.76
C ALA A 28 -2.14 -7.94 -22.26
N ALA A 29 -2.42 -8.98 -21.46
CA ALA A 29 -2.26 -8.94 -20.01
C ALA A 29 -0.85 -8.53 -19.57
N SER A 30 0.17 -8.89 -20.36
CA SER A 30 1.56 -8.50 -20.12
C SER A 30 1.82 -6.98 -20.19
N ARG A 31 0.91 -6.21 -20.78
CA ARG A 31 0.99 -4.74 -20.79
C ARG A 31 0.26 -4.07 -19.64
N ILE A 32 -0.66 -4.80 -19.01
CA ILE A 32 -1.43 -4.31 -17.86
C ILE A 32 -0.65 -4.54 -16.58
N GLU A 33 0.11 -5.62 -16.51
CA GLU A 33 1.01 -5.84 -15.39
C GLU A 33 2.30 -5.05 -15.61
N PRO A 34 2.58 -4.02 -14.80
CA PRO A 34 3.90 -3.42 -14.81
C PRO A 34 4.90 -4.52 -14.49
N ASP A 35 5.98 -4.56 -15.25
CA ASP A 35 7.05 -5.54 -15.08
C ASP A 35 7.64 -5.40 -13.66
N LYS A 36 6.99 -6.02 -12.69
CA LYS A 36 7.39 -6.01 -11.28
C LYS A 36 8.77 -6.63 -11.06
N ARG A 37 9.31 -7.27 -12.08
CA ARG A 37 10.55 -8.05 -11.98
C ARG A 37 11.80 -7.34 -12.49
N ALA A 38 11.65 -6.31 -13.32
CA ALA A 38 12.80 -5.72 -14.01
C ALA A 38 13.63 -4.74 -13.16
N ASN A 39 13.05 -4.17 -12.09
CA ASN A 39 13.71 -3.12 -11.31
C ASN A 39 13.69 -3.35 -9.77
N SER A 40 13.17 -4.47 -9.29
CA SER A 40 13.31 -4.74 -7.86
C SER A 40 14.74 -5.19 -7.60
N THR A 41 15.56 -4.29 -7.18
CA THR A 41 16.95 -4.59 -6.76
C THR A 41 17.01 -5.51 -5.54
N GLY A 42 15.85 -5.87 -4.99
CA GLY A 42 15.76 -6.80 -3.87
C GLY A 42 16.40 -6.30 -2.57
N VAL A 43 16.86 -5.07 -2.56
CA VAL A 43 17.51 -4.42 -1.43
C VAL A 43 16.46 -3.58 -0.70
N GLY A 44 15.86 -4.14 0.33
CA GLY A 44 14.91 -3.44 1.16
C GLY A 44 14.30 -4.34 2.22
N PRO A 45 13.68 -3.77 3.26
CA PRO A 45 13.00 -4.53 4.26
C PRO A 45 11.80 -5.26 3.64
N ARG A 46 11.76 -6.58 3.76
CA ARG A 46 10.65 -7.38 3.28
C ARG A 46 9.84 -7.92 4.46
N PRO A 47 8.51 -7.93 4.35
CA PRO A 47 7.69 -8.53 5.38
C PRO A 47 7.87 -10.05 5.41
N ASP A 48 7.88 -10.62 6.60
CA ASP A 48 7.84 -12.07 6.78
C ASP A 48 6.40 -12.56 6.60
N LEU A 49 6.12 -13.19 5.47
CA LEU A 49 4.79 -13.71 5.14
C LEU A 49 4.52 -15.08 5.77
N ASN A 50 5.56 -15.76 6.28
CA ASN A 50 5.43 -17.10 6.84
C ASN A 50 5.10 -17.11 8.33
N ARG A 51 5.13 -15.96 9.00
CA ARG A 51 4.76 -15.85 10.40
C ARG A 51 3.25 -15.90 10.62
N ARG A 52 2.86 -16.31 11.80
CA ARG A 52 1.46 -16.21 12.22
C ARG A 52 1.06 -14.73 12.35
N LYS A 53 -0.02 -14.38 11.70
CA LYS A 53 -0.58 -13.02 11.81
C LYS A 53 -1.24 -12.80 13.16
N GLU A 54 -1.07 -11.62 13.70
CA GLU A 54 -1.76 -11.18 14.91
C GLU A 54 -3.17 -10.68 14.61
N PRO A 55 -4.09 -10.73 15.59
CA PRO A 55 -5.47 -10.28 15.37
C PRO A 55 -5.60 -8.84 14.90
N LEU A 56 -4.71 -7.95 15.35
CA LEU A 56 -4.73 -6.53 14.98
C LEU A 56 -4.27 -6.27 13.55
N GLU A 57 -3.63 -7.22 12.90
CA GLU A 57 -3.25 -7.10 11.49
C GLU A 57 -4.43 -7.24 10.52
N ALA A 58 -5.56 -7.76 10.99
CA ALA A 58 -6.80 -7.82 10.23
C ALA A 58 -7.49 -6.45 10.07
N TYR A 59 -7.14 -5.50 10.91
CA TYR A 59 -7.73 -4.17 10.94
C TYR A 59 -6.79 -3.13 10.31
N PRO A 60 -7.33 -2.17 9.50
CA PRO A 60 -6.54 -1.05 9.06
C PRO A 60 -6.16 -0.16 10.25
N LEU A 61 -4.99 0.47 10.18
CA LEU A 61 -4.49 1.32 11.27
C LEU A 61 -5.46 2.44 11.64
N GLU A 62 -6.19 2.94 10.67
CA GLU A 62 -7.20 4.01 10.84
C GLU A 62 -8.40 3.59 11.69
N SER A 63 -8.69 2.30 11.76
CA SER A 63 -9.77 1.76 12.61
C SER A 63 -9.31 1.43 14.02
N LEU A 64 -8.01 1.48 14.26
CA LEU A 64 -7.41 1.22 15.57
C LEU A 64 -7.34 2.50 16.38
N LYS A 65 -7.74 2.42 17.64
CA LYS A 65 -7.73 3.57 18.56
C LYS A 65 -6.96 3.21 19.80
N MET A 66 -5.96 4.01 20.13
CA MET A 66 -5.31 3.90 21.43
C MET A 66 -6.24 4.47 22.50
N VAL A 67 -6.64 3.66 23.45
CA VAL A 67 -7.58 4.04 24.53
C VAL A 67 -6.91 4.15 25.89
N GLY A 68 -5.67 3.71 26.02
CA GLY A 68 -4.92 3.80 27.23
C GLY A 68 -3.50 3.26 27.11
N SER A 69 -2.77 3.40 28.19
CA SER A 69 -1.44 2.82 28.34
C SER A 69 -1.34 2.14 29.70
N LEU A 70 -0.51 1.13 29.79
CA LEU A 70 -0.24 0.38 31.00
C LEU A 70 1.27 0.25 31.20
N MET A 71 1.72 0.55 32.37
CA MET A 71 3.10 0.28 32.80
C MET A 71 3.12 -0.95 33.72
N GLN A 72 3.82 -1.97 33.29
CA GLN A 72 4.02 -3.17 34.08
C GLN A 72 5.52 -3.39 34.31
N GLY A 73 6.00 -3.00 35.47
CA GLY A 73 7.44 -3.00 35.75
C GLY A 73 8.20 -2.09 34.80
N ASN A 74 9.10 -2.66 34.03
CA ASN A 74 9.92 -1.92 33.06
C ASN A 74 9.33 -1.95 31.64
N SER A 75 8.18 -2.60 31.43
CA SER A 75 7.52 -2.72 30.14
C SER A 75 6.36 -1.73 30.02
N LYS A 76 6.41 -0.92 28.97
CA LYS A 76 5.30 -0.07 28.56
C LYS A 76 4.45 -0.81 27.56
N GLN A 77 3.15 -0.81 27.79
CA GLN A 77 2.17 -1.46 26.93
C GLN A 77 1.07 -0.45 26.60
N ALA A 78 0.55 -0.53 25.41
CA ALA A 78 -0.59 0.28 25.00
C ALA A 78 -1.85 -0.59 24.93
N ILE A 79 -2.97 0.05 25.21
CA ILE A 79 -4.28 -0.57 25.05
C ILE A 79 -4.92 0.03 23.80
N VAL A 80 -5.18 -0.82 22.83
CA VAL A 80 -5.74 -0.45 21.53
C VAL A 80 -7.08 -1.11 21.37
N GLN A 81 -8.05 -0.32 20.99
CA GLN A 81 -9.38 -0.80 20.63
C GLN A 81 -9.48 -0.96 19.12
N ALA A 82 -9.88 -2.15 18.69
CA ALA A 82 -10.25 -2.46 17.33
C ALA A 82 -11.73 -2.83 17.30
N ASP A 83 -12.53 -2.02 16.64
CA ASP A 83 -13.99 -2.17 16.62
C ASP A 83 -14.58 -2.23 18.06
N LYS A 84 -15.03 -3.38 18.50
CA LYS A 84 -15.60 -3.59 19.85
C LYS A 84 -14.66 -4.31 20.79
N THR A 85 -13.51 -4.75 20.33
CA THR A 85 -12.57 -5.55 21.09
C THR A 85 -11.35 -4.73 21.47
N VAL A 86 -10.87 -4.94 22.67
CA VAL A 86 -9.69 -4.25 23.22
C VAL A 86 -8.53 -5.23 23.26
N TYR A 87 -7.39 -4.79 22.76
CA TYR A 87 -6.15 -5.55 22.73
C TYR A 87 -5.04 -4.82 23.47
N GLN A 88 -4.23 -5.59 24.14
CA GLN A 88 -3.03 -5.10 24.81
C GLN A 88 -1.81 -5.35 23.92
N ILE A 89 -1.07 -4.30 23.61
CA ILE A 89 0.11 -4.36 22.75
C ILE A 89 1.35 -3.86 23.45
N LYS A 90 2.48 -4.40 23.04
CA LYS A 90 3.82 -4.01 23.51
C LYS A 90 4.75 -3.82 22.32
N VAL A 91 5.94 -3.29 22.58
CA VAL A 91 6.99 -3.18 21.55
C VAL A 91 7.29 -4.56 20.96
N GLY A 92 7.32 -4.64 19.64
CA GLY A 92 7.52 -5.86 18.87
C GLY A 92 6.24 -6.54 18.39
N ASN A 93 5.06 -6.12 18.84
CA ASN A 93 3.79 -6.60 18.32
C ASN A 93 3.51 -6.03 16.93
N TYR A 94 2.69 -6.76 16.16
CA TYR A 94 2.27 -6.33 14.83
C TYR A 94 0.85 -5.79 14.87
N MET A 95 0.60 -4.72 14.14
CA MET A 95 -0.72 -4.14 14.00
C MET A 95 -0.89 -3.39 12.67
N GLY A 96 -2.11 -3.32 12.19
CA GLY A 96 -2.42 -2.73 10.91
C GLY A 96 -2.17 -3.65 9.72
N GLN A 97 -2.75 -3.31 8.57
CA GLN A 97 -2.70 -4.15 7.36
C GLN A 97 -1.37 -4.06 6.60
N ASN A 98 -0.54 -3.10 6.91
CA ASN A 98 0.73 -2.82 6.23
C ASN A 98 1.95 -3.39 6.98
N PHE A 99 1.80 -4.52 7.64
CA PHE A 99 2.88 -5.17 8.41
C PHE A 99 3.52 -4.26 9.46
N GLY A 100 2.70 -3.42 10.10
CA GLY A 100 3.17 -2.47 11.10
C GLY A 100 3.75 -3.17 12.34
N VAL A 101 4.97 -2.84 12.70
CA VAL A 101 5.65 -3.31 13.91
C VAL A 101 5.73 -2.18 14.92
N VAL A 102 5.26 -2.42 16.13
CA VAL A 102 5.37 -1.46 17.23
C VAL A 102 6.82 -1.32 17.64
N THR A 103 7.38 -0.14 17.48
CA THR A 103 8.78 0.17 17.80
C THR A 103 8.92 0.90 19.12
N ASN A 104 7.93 1.70 19.49
CA ASN A 104 7.93 2.44 20.74
C ASN A 104 6.50 2.61 21.27
N VAL A 105 6.35 2.60 22.58
CA VAL A 105 5.10 2.83 23.28
C VAL A 105 5.35 3.90 24.35
N THR A 106 4.58 4.98 24.28
CA THR A 106 4.54 6.03 25.28
C THR A 106 3.17 6.07 25.96
N GLU A 107 2.99 6.96 26.92
CA GLU A 107 1.70 7.11 27.60
C GLU A 107 0.59 7.65 26.71
N SER A 108 0.94 8.39 25.67
CA SER A 108 0.01 9.10 24.79
C SER A 108 0.06 8.70 23.33
N GLU A 109 1.09 7.95 22.90
CA GLU A 109 1.24 7.52 21.53
C GLU A 109 1.92 6.17 21.40
N VAL A 110 1.60 5.48 20.31
CA VAL A 110 2.31 4.27 19.88
C VAL A 110 2.97 4.58 18.54
N THR A 111 4.26 4.37 18.44
CA THR A 111 5.01 4.51 17.20
C THR A 111 5.19 3.14 16.58
N LEU A 112 4.88 3.03 15.31
CA LEU A 112 5.05 1.80 14.55
C LEU A 112 5.72 2.08 13.21
N LYS A 113 6.40 1.07 12.70
CA LYS A 113 6.96 1.06 11.35
C LYS A 113 6.13 0.16 10.48
N GLU A 114 5.60 0.71 9.41
CA GLU A 114 4.86 -0.01 8.38
C GLU A 114 5.73 -0.28 7.17
N LEU A 115 5.49 -1.39 6.50
CA LEU A 115 6.08 -1.71 5.22
C LEU A 115 5.05 -1.49 4.13
N VAL A 116 5.38 -0.62 3.19
CA VAL A 116 4.52 -0.28 2.05
C VAL A 116 5.23 -0.69 0.78
N GLU A 117 4.56 -1.46 -0.04
CA GLU A 117 5.03 -1.80 -1.37
C GLU A 117 4.70 -0.66 -2.33
N ASP A 118 5.69 -0.17 -3.06
CA ASP A 118 5.48 0.84 -4.09
C ASP A 118 5.01 0.22 -5.42
N ALA A 119 4.75 1.07 -6.41
CA ALA A 119 4.29 0.63 -7.72
C ALA A 119 5.31 -0.24 -8.48
N ASN A 120 6.58 -0.19 -8.09
CA ASN A 120 7.66 -0.98 -8.69
C ASN A 120 7.86 -2.34 -8.02
N GLY A 121 7.16 -2.59 -6.91
CA GLY A 121 7.30 -3.79 -6.12
C GLY A 121 8.43 -3.72 -5.08
N ASP A 122 8.97 -2.54 -4.85
CA ASP A 122 9.95 -2.30 -3.79
C ASP A 122 9.27 -1.97 -2.47
N TRP A 123 9.80 -2.50 -1.39
CA TRP A 123 9.28 -2.27 -0.05
C TRP A 123 9.98 -1.09 0.61
N SER A 124 9.20 -0.17 1.13
CA SER A 124 9.70 0.98 1.89
C SER A 124 9.13 1.01 3.29
N GLU A 125 9.93 1.50 4.24
CA GLU A 125 9.48 1.71 5.62
C GLU A 125 8.81 3.07 5.76
N ARG A 126 7.65 3.08 6.40
CA ARG A 126 6.95 4.29 6.80
C ARG A 126 6.72 4.28 8.31
N THR A 127 7.04 5.37 8.96
CA THR A 127 6.74 5.54 10.39
C THR A 127 5.35 6.12 10.55
N SER A 128 4.51 5.44 11.31
CA SER A 128 3.17 5.89 11.66
C SER A 128 3.03 5.99 13.17
N LYS A 129 2.18 6.88 13.63
CA LYS A 129 1.90 7.10 15.05
C LYS A 129 0.41 6.96 15.30
N LEU A 130 0.09 6.25 16.36
CA LEU A 130 -1.27 6.12 16.87
C LEU A 130 -1.37 6.89 18.18
N MET A 131 -2.12 7.99 18.16
CA MET A 131 -2.28 8.84 19.34
C MET A 131 -3.39 8.33 20.25
N LEU A 132 -3.23 8.58 21.55
CA LEU A 132 -4.27 8.32 22.55
C LEU A 132 -5.50 9.17 22.24
N GLN A 133 -6.62 8.52 22.06
CA GLN A 133 -7.91 9.17 21.99
C GLN A 133 -8.50 9.22 23.40
N GLU A 134 -8.42 10.39 24.02
CA GLU A 134 -9.15 10.63 25.26
C GLU A 134 -10.65 10.55 24.99
N ARG A 135 -11.33 9.65 25.69
CA ARG A 135 -12.79 9.72 25.76
C ARG A 135 -13.13 11.07 26.39
N PRO A 136 -14.01 11.87 25.77
CA PRO A 136 -14.59 12.98 26.51
C PRO A 136 -15.18 12.42 27.79
N GLN A 137 -14.63 12.81 28.92
CA GLN A 137 -15.23 12.48 30.19
C GLN A 137 -16.62 13.10 30.19
N GLU A 138 -17.65 12.29 30.03
CA GLU A 138 -18.98 12.70 30.44
C GLU A 138 -18.89 13.05 31.92
N THR A 139 -18.80 14.33 32.17
CA THR A 139 -18.96 14.86 33.51
C THR A 139 -20.40 14.53 33.94
N LYS A 140 -20.57 13.42 34.58
CA LYS A 140 -21.82 13.11 35.30
C LYS A 140 -21.99 14.20 36.32
N ARG A 141 -22.84 15.15 36.01
CA ARG A 141 -23.41 16.01 37.03
C ARG A 141 -24.54 15.27 37.74
#